data_58f32db2731717e76b7acfd04c70416d
#
_entry.id   58f32db2731717e76b7acfd04c70416d
#
_cell.length_a   1.000
_cell.length_b   1.000
_cell.length_c   1.000
_cell.angle_alpha   90.00
_cell.angle_beta   90.00
_cell.angle_gamma   90.00
#
_symmetry.space_group_name_H-M   'P 1'
#
loop_
_entity.id
_entity.type
_entity.pdbx_description
1 polymer ?
#
loop_
_entity_poly.entity_id
_entity_poly.type
_entity_poly.pdbx_seq_one_letter_code
_entity_poly.pdbx_strand_id
1 'polypeptide(L)'
;AMNQMSPQEFMGNLILLIVGGNDTTRNSMSGFVYQLDKNPEQRKLFEQDPSIIPNAVQEMLRMQTPLAHMRRTCVEDTEVFGQQIKAGDKVVLWYLSANRDEEVFENPDKLDLTRENARRHIAFGYGIHRCVGARLAELQLRILLEELHKRRMRVHLAGDIERVKANFVHGFRKLEVEITDF
;
A
#
# COMPACT_ATOMS: atom_id res chain seq x y z
N ALA A 1 19.29 0.78 -23.80
CA ALA A 1 17.85 0.58 -23.79
C ALA A 1 17.06 1.86 -24.05
N MET A 2 17.41 3.00 -23.43
CA MET A 2 16.68 4.28 -23.65
C MET A 2 16.78 4.81 -25.08
N ASN A 3 17.86 4.53 -25.82
CA ASN A 3 18.04 4.95 -27.21
C ASN A 3 17.18 4.20 -28.25
N GLN A 4 16.36 3.24 -27.80
CA GLN A 4 15.49 2.44 -28.67
C GLN A 4 14.00 2.74 -28.50
N MET A 5 13.65 3.66 -27.60
CA MET A 5 12.26 4.07 -27.39
C MET A 5 11.88 5.20 -28.34
N SER A 6 10.69 5.13 -28.92
CA SER A 6 10.09 6.29 -29.58
C SER A 6 9.81 7.41 -28.56
N PRO A 7 9.69 8.68 -28.99
CA PRO A 7 9.33 9.78 -28.06
C PRO A 7 8.02 9.53 -27.30
N GLN A 8 7.05 8.86 -27.92
CA GLN A 8 5.76 8.52 -27.29
C GLN A 8 5.92 7.44 -26.21
N GLU A 9 6.70 6.40 -26.48
CA GLU A 9 7.00 5.34 -25.48
C GLU A 9 7.79 5.92 -24.31
N PHE A 10 8.77 6.78 -24.59
CA PHE A 10 9.53 7.45 -23.54
C PHE A 10 8.64 8.30 -22.65
N MET A 11 7.78 9.13 -23.24
CA MET A 11 6.83 9.97 -22.51
C MET A 11 5.84 9.12 -21.69
N GLY A 12 5.30 8.05 -22.31
CA GLY A 12 4.40 7.11 -21.62
C GLY A 12 5.05 6.46 -20.40
N ASN A 13 6.28 6.01 -20.52
CA ASN A 13 7.04 5.43 -19.40
C ASN A 13 7.33 6.47 -18.30
N LEU A 14 7.68 7.69 -18.67
CA LEU A 14 7.92 8.77 -17.71
C LEU A 14 6.65 9.10 -16.90
N ILE A 15 5.52 9.26 -17.59
CA ILE A 15 4.21 9.50 -16.95
C ILE A 15 3.86 8.35 -16.01
N LEU A 16 4.06 7.10 -16.46
CA LEU A 16 3.78 5.92 -15.65
C LEU A 16 4.59 5.91 -14.34
N LEU A 17 5.89 6.24 -14.41
CA LEU A 17 6.75 6.31 -13.21
C LEU A 17 6.31 7.43 -12.27
N ILE A 18 5.96 8.62 -12.78
CA ILE A 18 5.51 9.74 -11.98
C ILE A 18 4.18 9.41 -11.28
N VAL A 19 3.20 8.91 -12.04
CA VAL A 19 1.87 8.58 -11.50
C VAL A 19 1.96 7.41 -10.50
N GLY A 20 2.68 6.36 -10.87
CA GLY A 20 2.82 5.17 -10.01
C GLY A 20 3.57 5.44 -8.71
N GLY A 21 4.58 6.31 -8.74
CA GLY A 21 5.44 6.58 -7.56
C GLY A 21 4.94 7.68 -6.63
N ASN A 22 4.08 8.58 -7.11
CA ASN A 22 3.65 9.73 -6.32
C ASN A 22 2.43 9.40 -5.43
N ASP A 23 1.30 9.10 -6.05
CA ASP A 23 0.01 9.06 -5.36
C ASP A 23 -0.12 7.86 -4.40
N THR A 24 0.41 6.71 -4.81
CA THR A 24 0.39 5.49 -3.97
C THR A 24 1.24 5.65 -2.71
N THR A 25 2.43 6.22 -2.83
CA THR A 25 3.33 6.46 -1.68
C THR A 25 2.74 7.50 -0.73
N ARG A 26 2.23 8.61 -1.26
CA ARG A 26 1.53 9.63 -0.47
C ARG A 26 0.34 9.05 0.30
N ASN A 27 -0.49 8.25 -0.36
CA ASN A 27 -1.63 7.61 0.31
C ASN A 27 -1.20 6.56 1.33
N SER A 28 -0.06 5.90 1.15
CA SER A 28 0.51 5.01 2.15
C SER A 28 0.97 5.77 3.40
N MET A 29 1.65 6.91 3.24
CA MET A 29 2.05 7.79 4.35
C MET A 29 0.83 8.30 5.12
N SER A 30 -0.20 8.79 4.41
CA SER A 30 -1.47 9.23 5.02
C SER A 30 -2.18 8.07 5.74
N GLY A 31 -2.13 6.88 5.16
CA GLY A 31 -2.67 5.67 5.77
C GLY A 31 -1.98 5.32 7.09
N PHE A 32 -0.67 5.53 7.22
CA PHE A 32 0.07 5.31 8.46
C PHE A 32 -0.45 6.22 9.58
N VAL A 33 -0.58 7.50 9.31
CA VAL A 33 -1.13 8.45 10.28
C VAL A 33 -2.53 8.02 10.70
N TYR A 34 -3.39 7.73 9.74
CA TYR A 34 -4.76 7.28 10.00
C TYR A 34 -4.81 6.01 10.84
N GLN A 35 -4.04 4.99 10.48
CA GLN A 35 -4.04 3.70 11.18
C GLN A 35 -3.50 3.83 12.61
N LEU A 36 -2.42 4.56 12.82
CA LEU A 36 -1.86 4.77 14.16
C LEU A 36 -2.83 5.58 15.04
N ASP A 37 -3.53 6.54 14.47
CA ASP A 37 -4.50 7.34 15.22
C ASP A 37 -5.73 6.53 15.66
N LYS A 38 -6.19 5.62 14.80
CA LYS A 38 -7.31 4.71 15.09
C LYS A 38 -6.95 3.52 15.98
N ASN A 39 -5.66 3.26 16.19
CA ASN A 39 -5.17 2.12 16.98
C ASN A 39 -4.15 2.58 18.03
N PRO A 40 -4.60 3.22 19.13
CA PRO A 40 -3.71 3.83 20.12
C PRO A 40 -2.74 2.84 20.78
N GLU A 41 -3.13 1.58 20.94
CA GLU A 41 -2.25 0.54 21.48
C GLU A 41 -1.07 0.25 20.53
N GLN A 42 -1.34 0.19 19.22
CA GLN A 42 -0.31 -0.01 18.21
C GLN A 42 0.57 1.24 18.06
N ARG A 43 0.01 2.42 18.23
CA ARG A 43 0.77 3.67 18.29
C ARG A 43 1.75 3.65 19.47
N LYS A 44 1.28 3.29 20.66
CA LYS A 44 2.12 3.19 21.84
C LYS A 44 3.28 2.23 21.64
N LEU A 45 3.01 1.07 21.03
CA LEU A 45 4.04 0.09 20.71
C LEU A 45 5.08 0.69 19.75
N PHE A 46 4.65 1.36 18.68
CA PHE A 46 5.52 2.06 17.73
C PHE A 46 6.39 3.12 18.40
N GLU A 47 5.83 3.90 19.33
CA GLU A 47 6.55 4.95 20.06
C GLU A 47 7.59 4.39 21.05
N GLN A 48 7.34 3.19 21.59
CA GLN A 48 8.22 2.56 22.59
C GLN A 48 9.35 1.74 21.97
N ASP A 49 9.11 1.11 20.81
CA ASP A 49 10.06 0.19 20.20
C ASP A 49 10.25 0.47 18.69
N PRO A 50 11.30 1.22 18.31
CA PRO A 50 11.60 1.49 16.90
C PRO A 50 12.06 0.24 16.13
N SER A 51 12.40 -0.84 16.80
CA SER A 51 12.86 -2.06 16.12
C SER A 51 11.75 -2.72 15.28
N ILE A 52 10.49 -2.43 15.59
CA ILE A 52 9.33 -2.95 14.83
C ILE A 52 9.10 -2.23 13.50
N ILE A 53 9.73 -1.06 13.27
CA ILE A 53 9.45 -0.22 12.09
C ILE A 53 9.52 -0.99 10.76
N PRO A 54 10.51 -1.85 10.50
CA PRO A 54 10.55 -2.62 9.25
C PRO A 54 9.32 -3.51 9.04
N ASN A 55 8.80 -4.10 10.11
CA ASN A 55 7.58 -4.91 10.06
C ASN A 55 6.32 -4.07 10.01
N ALA A 56 6.28 -2.98 10.76
CA ALA A 56 5.20 -2.01 10.75
C ALA A 56 4.93 -1.47 9.35
N VAL A 57 5.96 -1.19 8.55
CA VAL A 57 5.82 -0.78 7.13
C VAL A 57 5.04 -1.82 6.34
N GLN A 58 5.33 -3.11 6.50
CA GLN A 58 4.65 -4.18 5.77
C GLN A 58 3.18 -4.31 6.18
N GLU A 59 2.91 -4.29 7.49
CA GLU A 59 1.54 -4.37 8.01
C GLU A 59 0.70 -3.15 7.60
N MET A 60 1.28 -1.96 7.63
CA MET A 60 0.60 -0.73 7.20
C MET A 60 0.31 -0.73 5.69
N LEU A 61 1.22 -1.25 4.87
CA LEU A 61 0.99 -1.46 3.43
C LEU A 61 -0.13 -2.46 3.19
N ARG A 62 -0.19 -3.55 3.97
CA ARG A 62 -1.29 -4.52 3.96
C ARG A 62 -2.62 -3.84 4.25
N MET A 63 -2.69 -3.07 5.33
CA MET A 63 -3.90 -2.39 5.78
C MET A 63 -4.36 -1.28 4.83
N GLN A 64 -3.42 -0.47 4.31
CA GLN A 64 -3.76 0.67 3.44
C GLN A 64 -4.07 0.22 2.02
N THR A 65 -3.26 -0.68 1.44
CA THR A 65 -3.43 -1.16 0.05
C THR A 65 -3.89 -0.04 -0.89
N PRO A 66 -3.00 0.90 -1.28
CA PRO A 66 -3.41 2.14 -1.96
C PRO A 66 -4.04 1.93 -3.34
N LEU A 67 -3.78 0.81 -4.01
CA LEU A 67 -4.51 0.37 -5.20
C LEU A 67 -5.41 -0.81 -4.84
N ALA A 68 -6.72 -0.62 -5.04
CA ALA A 68 -7.73 -1.60 -4.63
C ALA A 68 -7.63 -2.91 -5.42
N HIS A 69 -7.32 -2.81 -6.70
CA HIS A 69 -7.30 -3.95 -7.62
C HIS A 69 -6.44 -3.67 -8.85
N MET A 70 -6.11 -4.73 -9.58
CA MET A 70 -5.59 -4.66 -10.95
C MET A 70 -6.33 -5.64 -11.84
N ARG A 71 -6.44 -5.30 -13.14
CA ARG A 71 -7.12 -6.14 -14.14
C ARG A 71 -6.11 -6.83 -15.05
N ARG A 72 -6.48 -8.04 -15.47
CA ARG A 72 -5.83 -8.78 -16.55
C ARG A 72 -6.85 -9.11 -17.64
N THR A 73 -6.37 -9.35 -18.84
CA THR A 73 -7.17 -9.95 -19.93
C THR A 73 -6.63 -11.35 -20.15
N CYS A 74 -7.50 -12.33 -20.12
CA CYS A 74 -7.13 -13.71 -20.41
C CYS A 74 -6.73 -13.82 -21.89
N VAL A 75 -5.58 -14.41 -22.19
CA VAL A 75 -5.06 -14.50 -23.55
C VAL A 75 -5.43 -15.81 -24.25
N GLU A 76 -5.72 -16.86 -23.47
CA GLU A 76 -6.14 -18.18 -23.93
C GLU A 76 -7.13 -18.78 -22.94
N ASP A 77 -7.94 -19.73 -23.40
CA ASP A 77 -8.88 -20.43 -22.54
C ASP A 77 -8.10 -21.13 -21.40
N THR A 78 -8.53 -20.93 -20.17
CA THR A 78 -7.87 -21.51 -19.00
C THR A 78 -8.88 -21.83 -17.89
N GLU A 79 -8.43 -22.53 -16.86
CA GLU A 79 -9.21 -22.84 -15.68
C GLU A 79 -8.49 -22.36 -14.42
N VAL A 80 -9.23 -21.71 -13.52
CA VAL A 80 -8.74 -21.26 -12.21
C VAL A 80 -9.74 -21.71 -11.15
N PHE A 81 -9.30 -22.56 -10.23
CA PHE A 81 -10.13 -23.14 -9.15
C PHE A 81 -11.45 -23.75 -9.64
N GLY A 82 -11.41 -24.50 -10.75
CA GLY A 82 -12.59 -25.13 -11.34
C GLY A 82 -13.47 -24.20 -12.18
N GLN A 83 -13.15 -22.92 -12.26
CA GLN A 83 -13.86 -21.94 -13.09
C GLN A 83 -13.19 -21.78 -14.46
N GLN A 84 -13.99 -21.99 -15.51
CA GLN A 84 -13.53 -21.77 -16.89
C GLN A 84 -13.46 -20.27 -17.19
N ILE A 85 -12.31 -19.81 -17.68
CA ILE A 85 -12.06 -18.44 -18.11
C ILE A 85 -11.72 -18.48 -19.60
N LYS A 86 -12.42 -17.69 -20.40
CA LYS A 86 -12.24 -17.65 -21.85
C LYS A 86 -11.22 -16.59 -22.29
N ALA A 87 -10.59 -16.84 -23.41
CA ALA A 87 -9.79 -15.83 -24.08
C ALA A 87 -10.59 -14.53 -24.27
N GLY A 88 -10.00 -13.39 -23.88
CA GLY A 88 -10.68 -12.08 -23.89
C GLY A 88 -11.38 -11.71 -22.59
N ASP A 89 -11.63 -12.63 -21.68
CA ASP A 89 -12.25 -12.35 -20.38
C ASP A 89 -11.41 -11.41 -19.54
N LYS A 90 -12.09 -10.58 -18.73
CA LYS A 90 -11.47 -9.64 -17.80
C LYS A 90 -11.43 -10.24 -16.40
N VAL A 91 -10.22 -10.48 -15.91
CA VAL A 91 -9.96 -11.01 -14.57
C VAL A 91 -9.49 -9.88 -13.67
N VAL A 92 -10.18 -9.64 -12.56
CA VAL A 92 -9.84 -8.61 -11.59
C VAL A 92 -9.20 -9.24 -10.36
N LEU A 93 -8.01 -8.77 -10.02
CA LEU A 93 -7.25 -9.17 -8.83
C LEU A 93 -7.53 -8.14 -7.73
N TRP A 94 -8.37 -8.50 -6.76
CA TRP A 94 -8.75 -7.63 -5.65
C TRP A 94 -7.70 -7.66 -4.54
N TYR A 95 -6.75 -6.74 -4.57
CA TYR A 95 -5.68 -6.66 -3.55
C TYR A 95 -6.20 -6.31 -2.16
N LEU A 96 -7.23 -5.45 -2.07
CA LEU A 96 -7.87 -5.13 -0.79
C LEU A 96 -8.46 -6.37 -0.13
N SER A 97 -9.13 -7.23 -0.89
CA SER A 97 -9.72 -8.47 -0.40
C SER A 97 -8.62 -9.48 -0.01
N ALA A 98 -7.67 -9.71 -0.91
CA ALA A 98 -6.58 -10.66 -0.67
C ALA A 98 -5.69 -10.28 0.53
N ASN A 99 -5.52 -8.98 0.79
CA ASN A 99 -4.80 -8.50 1.98
C ASN A 99 -5.62 -8.60 3.28
N ARG A 100 -6.88 -9.07 3.17
CA ARG A 100 -7.79 -9.35 4.29
C ARG A 100 -8.32 -10.79 4.28
N ASP A 101 -7.64 -11.66 3.56
CA ASP A 101 -7.99 -13.08 3.50
C ASP A 101 -7.70 -13.75 4.85
N GLU A 102 -8.73 -14.30 5.48
CA GLU A 102 -8.67 -14.96 6.79
C GLU A 102 -7.88 -16.28 6.74
N GLU A 103 -7.78 -16.92 5.58
CA GLU A 103 -6.94 -18.10 5.38
C GLU A 103 -5.44 -17.77 5.39
N VAL A 104 -5.10 -16.49 5.18
CA VAL A 104 -3.71 -16.00 5.14
C VAL A 104 -3.36 -15.18 6.37
N PHE A 105 -4.26 -14.31 6.81
CA PHE A 105 -4.03 -13.36 7.90
C PHE A 105 -5.04 -13.57 9.02
N GLU A 106 -4.58 -14.01 10.17
CA GLU A 106 -5.42 -14.10 11.35
C GLU A 106 -5.92 -12.70 11.77
N ASN A 107 -7.23 -12.55 12.07
CA ASN A 107 -7.85 -11.26 12.38
C ASN A 107 -7.46 -10.16 11.37
N PRO A 108 -7.77 -10.32 10.08
CA PRO A 108 -7.18 -9.52 8.99
C PRO A 108 -7.54 -8.04 9.03
N ASP A 109 -8.65 -7.67 9.65
CA ASP A 109 -9.08 -6.27 9.81
C ASP A 109 -8.42 -5.55 10.99
N LYS A 110 -7.72 -6.30 11.86
CA LYS A 110 -7.00 -5.74 12.99
C LYS A 110 -5.58 -5.35 12.58
N LEU A 111 -5.20 -4.10 12.88
CA LEU A 111 -3.82 -3.66 12.77
C LEU A 111 -2.97 -4.37 13.83
N ASP A 112 -1.88 -4.98 13.41
CA ASP A 112 -0.89 -5.62 14.27
C ASP A 112 0.52 -5.37 13.72
N LEU A 113 1.22 -4.41 14.29
CA LEU A 113 2.57 -4.01 13.84
C LEU A 113 3.62 -5.11 14.05
N THR A 114 3.28 -6.15 14.81
CA THR A 114 4.15 -7.30 15.07
C THR A 114 3.77 -8.55 14.28
N ARG A 115 2.74 -8.45 13.43
CA ARG A 115 2.25 -9.57 12.60
C ARG A 115 3.39 -10.27 11.85
N GLU A 116 3.65 -11.53 12.17
CA GLU A 116 4.78 -12.28 11.62
C GLU A 116 4.74 -12.42 10.10
N ASN A 117 3.53 -12.61 9.54
CA ASN A 117 3.34 -12.82 8.11
C ASN A 117 2.93 -11.54 7.35
N ALA A 118 3.12 -10.35 7.92
CA ALA A 118 2.77 -9.07 7.28
C ALA A 118 3.33 -8.95 5.85
N ARG A 119 4.55 -9.45 5.60
CA ARG A 119 5.21 -9.45 4.28
C ARG A 119 4.51 -10.27 3.20
N ARG A 120 3.53 -11.11 3.56
CA ARG A 120 2.75 -11.89 2.58
C ARG A 120 1.71 -11.04 1.85
N HIS A 121 1.56 -9.77 2.21
CA HIS A 121 0.64 -8.88 1.53
C HIS A 121 0.97 -8.73 0.03
N ILE A 122 -0.06 -8.49 -0.76
CA ILE A 122 0.05 -8.28 -2.21
C ILE A 122 -0.28 -6.83 -2.62
N ALA A 123 -0.08 -5.84 -1.73
CA ALA A 123 -0.29 -4.42 -2.04
C ALA A 123 0.57 -3.92 -3.22
N PHE A 124 1.71 -4.58 -3.48
CA PHE A 124 2.58 -4.33 -4.63
C PHE A 124 2.25 -5.19 -5.86
N GLY A 125 1.17 -5.95 -5.83
CA GLY A 125 0.87 -6.96 -6.84
C GLY A 125 1.78 -8.19 -6.76
N TYR A 126 1.61 -9.09 -7.71
CA TYR A 126 2.35 -10.34 -7.80
C TYR A 126 2.71 -10.69 -9.26
N GLY A 127 3.73 -11.52 -9.45
CA GLY A 127 4.19 -12.00 -10.73
C GLY A 127 4.96 -10.96 -11.54
N ILE A 128 4.92 -11.07 -12.87
CA ILE A 128 5.70 -10.25 -13.81
C ILE A 128 5.40 -8.76 -13.70
N HIS A 129 4.20 -8.38 -13.27
CA HIS A 129 3.78 -6.99 -13.08
C HIS A 129 3.90 -6.51 -11.62
N ARG A 130 4.64 -7.20 -10.78
CA ARG A 130 4.92 -6.71 -9.43
C ARG A 130 5.53 -5.32 -9.52
N CYS A 131 5.12 -4.43 -8.61
CA CYS A 131 5.60 -3.04 -8.55
C CYS A 131 7.13 -2.95 -8.64
N VAL A 132 7.63 -2.27 -9.65
CA VAL A 132 9.07 -2.05 -9.85
C VAL A 132 9.66 -1.16 -8.76
N GLY A 133 8.84 -0.22 -8.21
CA GLY A 133 9.22 0.71 -7.15
C GLY A 133 9.04 0.19 -5.72
N ALA A 134 8.67 -1.09 -5.52
CA ALA A 134 8.35 -1.64 -4.20
C ALA A 134 9.43 -1.37 -3.16
N ARG A 135 10.70 -1.60 -3.50
CA ARG A 135 11.84 -1.39 -2.59
C ARG A 135 12.04 0.09 -2.24
N LEU A 136 11.83 0.98 -3.22
CA LEU A 136 11.95 2.42 -2.98
C LEU A 136 10.80 2.91 -2.07
N ALA A 137 9.58 2.45 -2.32
CA ALA A 137 8.43 2.78 -1.48
C ALA A 137 8.62 2.29 -0.03
N GLU A 138 9.02 1.02 0.15
CA GLU A 138 9.34 0.47 1.48
C GLU A 138 10.42 1.29 2.20
N LEU A 139 11.48 1.70 1.47
CA LEU A 139 12.56 2.52 2.02
C LEU A 139 12.08 3.90 2.45
N GLN A 140 11.30 4.60 1.60
CA GLN A 140 10.76 5.92 1.91
C GLN A 140 9.86 5.89 3.14
N LEU A 141 8.96 4.90 3.22
CA LEU A 141 8.06 4.73 4.35
C LEU A 141 8.83 4.41 5.64
N ARG A 142 9.84 3.55 5.55
CA ARG A 142 10.70 3.21 6.68
C ARG A 142 11.46 4.44 7.19
N ILE A 143 12.14 5.17 6.32
CA ILE A 143 12.90 6.37 6.70
C ILE A 143 11.98 7.43 7.33
N LEU A 144 10.76 7.63 6.77
CA LEU A 144 9.79 8.54 7.36
C LEU A 144 9.48 8.16 8.81
N LEU A 145 9.19 6.89 9.08
CA LEU A 145 8.85 6.42 10.43
C LEU A 145 10.06 6.49 11.37
N GLU A 146 11.25 6.14 10.89
CA GLU A 146 12.49 6.25 11.66
C GLU A 146 12.78 7.70 12.05
N GLU A 147 12.61 8.67 11.13
CA GLU A 147 12.82 10.10 11.41
C GLU A 147 11.76 10.69 12.34
N LEU A 148 10.48 10.30 12.20
CA LEU A 148 9.42 10.69 13.13
C LEU A 148 9.74 10.19 14.55
N HIS A 149 10.12 8.92 14.68
CA HIS A 149 10.49 8.32 15.96
C HIS A 149 11.72 9.00 16.58
N LYS A 150 12.79 9.15 15.81
CA LYS A 150 14.05 9.80 16.25
C LYS A 150 13.83 11.24 16.76
N ARG A 151 12.93 11.97 16.13
CA ARG A 151 12.57 13.34 16.50
C ARG A 151 11.50 13.41 17.58
N ARG A 152 11.00 12.26 18.04
CA ARG A 152 9.89 12.15 18.99
C ARG A 152 8.62 12.87 18.52
N MET A 153 8.37 12.85 17.20
CA MET A 153 7.23 13.53 16.59
C MET A 153 6.04 12.56 16.48
N ARG A 154 4.91 12.97 17.04
CA ARG A 154 3.63 12.30 16.89
C ARG A 154 2.79 13.07 15.88
N VAL A 155 2.35 12.38 14.84
CA VAL A 155 1.38 12.92 13.88
C VAL A 155 0.02 12.32 14.20
N HIS A 156 -0.99 13.15 14.46
CA HIS A 156 -2.34 12.72 14.78
C HIS A 156 -3.40 13.49 13.99
N LEU A 157 -4.59 12.92 13.91
CA LEU A 157 -5.70 13.53 13.18
C LEU A 157 -6.23 14.75 13.94
N ALA A 158 -6.41 15.86 13.21
CA ALA A 158 -6.86 17.14 13.78
C ALA A 158 -8.21 17.61 13.26
N GLY A 159 -8.81 16.90 12.29
CA GLY A 159 -10.06 17.32 11.67
C GLY A 159 -10.72 16.24 10.83
N ASP A 160 -11.61 16.67 9.94
CA ASP A 160 -12.39 15.80 9.07
C ASP A 160 -11.51 15.08 8.03
N ILE A 161 -11.89 13.84 7.76
CA ILE A 161 -11.24 12.99 6.78
C ILE A 161 -12.08 12.95 5.52
N GLU A 162 -11.49 13.34 4.39
CA GLU A 162 -12.12 13.17 3.10
C GLU A 162 -11.40 12.06 2.31
N ARG A 163 -12.14 11.00 1.96
CA ARG A 163 -11.64 9.91 1.13
C ARG A 163 -11.76 10.26 -0.36
N VAL A 164 -10.86 9.70 -1.17
CA VAL A 164 -10.99 9.72 -2.63
C VAL A 164 -12.21 8.89 -3.02
N LYS A 165 -13.12 9.48 -3.80
CA LYS A 165 -14.31 8.80 -4.33
C LYS A 165 -13.95 8.07 -5.63
N ALA A 166 -13.23 6.95 -5.51
CA ALA A 166 -12.82 6.11 -6.63
C ALA A 166 -12.83 4.63 -6.21
N ASN A 167 -13.03 3.76 -7.18
CA ASN A 167 -12.97 2.32 -6.97
C ASN A 167 -11.56 1.73 -7.16
N PHE A 168 -10.62 2.53 -7.66
CA PHE A 168 -9.25 2.10 -7.97
C PHE A 168 -8.23 2.57 -6.91
N VAL A 169 -8.24 3.87 -6.58
CA VAL A 169 -7.34 4.45 -5.58
C VAL A 169 -8.02 4.44 -4.21
N HIS A 170 -7.44 3.70 -3.26
CA HIS A 170 -7.83 3.71 -1.86
C HIS A 170 -6.97 4.75 -1.11
N GLY A 171 -7.46 5.97 -1.02
CA GLY A 171 -6.66 7.07 -0.52
C GLY A 171 -7.46 8.20 0.12
N PHE A 172 -6.74 9.28 0.44
CA PHE A 172 -7.28 10.46 1.10
C PHE A 172 -7.19 11.67 0.17
N ARG A 173 -8.28 12.41 0.06
CA ARG A 173 -8.32 13.71 -0.58
C ARG A 173 -7.86 14.80 0.40
N LYS A 174 -8.32 14.69 1.66
CA LYS A 174 -7.96 15.59 2.75
C LYS A 174 -7.74 14.77 4.03
N LEU A 175 -6.66 15.06 4.73
CA LEU A 175 -6.32 14.50 6.04
C LEU A 175 -5.62 15.60 6.83
N GLU A 176 -6.39 16.30 7.66
CA GLU A 176 -5.83 17.33 8.55
C GLU A 176 -5.12 16.67 9.72
N VAL A 177 -3.92 17.13 10.02
CA VAL A 177 -3.07 16.58 11.07
C VAL A 177 -2.44 17.66 11.91
N GLU A 178 -2.17 17.35 13.15
CA GLU A 178 -1.30 18.09 14.06
C GLU A 178 -0.06 17.26 14.38
N ILE A 179 1.02 17.97 14.68
CA ILE A 179 2.29 17.37 15.09
C ILE A 179 2.57 17.81 16.52
N THR A 180 2.80 16.84 17.40
CA THR A 180 3.17 17.03 18.79
C THR A 180 4.37 16.16 19.13
N ASP A 181 4.96 16.35 20.30
CA ASP A 181 5.99 15.46 20.84
C ASP A 181 5.37 14.25 21.57
N PHE A 182 6.16 13.15 21.75
CA PHE A 182 5.79 12.00 22.58
C PHE A 182 6.93 11.54 23.48
#